data_15e8eed34959f91bd0e9f9dd1bb530d7
#
_entry.id   15e8eed34959f91bd0e9f9dd1bb530d7
#
_cell.length_a   1.000
_cell.length_b   1.000
_cell.length_c   1.000
_cell.angle_alpha   90.00
_cell.angle_beta   90.00
_cell.angle_gamma   90.00
#
_symmetry.space_group_name_H-M   'P 1'
#
loop_
_entity.id
_entity.type
_entity.pdbx_description
1 polymer ?
#
loop_
_entity_poly.entity_id
_entity_poly.type
_entity_poly.pdbx_seq_one_letter_code
_entity_poly.pdbx_strand_id
1 'polypeptide(L)'
;ALLLVIGCFSGMCPVSAAGSADLKIYQDTIYYTVSAMHEVTIKSARSAVTEAVIPEELDGCPVTEIGEYAFKDCTRLKRVVLPDTIRRIGEFAFKDCSRLTELSIPDTVSEIGWGIVQGTSWLENQTSDFVSAGQGILLAYTGTEKDVTVPDTVRAVGGYAFDGCTTVETVQLPSSLRSIDAFAFSNCSNLRQVQIADGLESIGEYAFHWCVSLEQIELPDSVKNVGGHGFSYCRSLRKVRLSQAMTQISNTLFQGCSSLTEIELPENIKTIYNYAFDGCAALQKIVLPAAVEEIGASVFSGCGSLEQLVILNQACRIYDTEQTASSGTCIDGFANSTAEIYAQKYDRQFRPIDRQRGDMDGDGSLDTSDLFLLLYL
;
A
#
# COMPACT_ATOMS: atom_id res chain seq x y z
N ALA A 1 -45.81 -11.79 -52.47
CA ALA A 1 -45.11 -10.63 -52.00
C ALA A 1 -44.71 -10.90 -50.55
N LEU A 2 -43.46 -11.31 -50.38
CA LEU A 2 -42.87 -11.55 -49.06
C LEU A 2 -41.95 -10.34 -48.73
N LEU A 3 -42.34 -9.49 -47.80
CA LEU A 3 -41.48 -8.44 -47.30
C LEU A 3 -40.46 -9.04 -46.34
N LEU A 4 -39.21 -9.04 -46.74
CA LEU A 4 -38.07 -9.30 -45.83
C LEU A 4 -37.82 -8.01 -45.03
N VAL A 5 -38.05 -8.05 -43.71
CA VAL A 5 -37.60 -7.04 -42.81
C VAL A 5 -36.10 -7.35 -42.49
N ILE A 6 -35.21 -6.57 -43.10
CA ILE A 6 -33.78 -6.59 -42.74
C ILE A 6 -33.64 -5.77 -41.46
N GLY A 7 -33.55 -6.46 -40.34
CA GLY A 7 -33.13 -5.84 -39.08
C GLY A 7 -31.65 -5.48 -39.18
N CYS A 8 -31.35 -4.20 -39.05
CA CYS A 8 -29.98 -3.70 -38.87
C CYS A 8 -29.44 -4.19 -37.54
N PHE A 9 -28.57 -5.20 -37.56
CA PHE A 9 -27.63 -5.47 -36.48
C PHE A 9 -26.49 -4.48 -36.63
N SER A 10 -26.60 -3.35 -35.94
CA SER A 10 -25.52 -2.39 -35.81
C SER A 10 -24.58 -2.85 -34.72
N GLY A 11 -23.30 -3.02 -35.07
CA GLY A 11 -22.19 -2.84 -34.14
C GLY A 11 -21.73 -4.05 -33.36
N MET A 12 -21.41 -5.18 -34.00
CA MET A 12 -20.45 -6.12 -33.42
C MET A 12 -19.05 -5.63 -33.72
N CYS A 13 -18.27 -5.29 -32.70
CA CYS A 13 -16.83 -5.11 -32.85
C CYS A 13 -16.20 -6.37 -33.45
N PRO A 14 -15.29 -6.27 -34.44
CA PRO A 14 -14.63 -7.43 -35.01
C PRO A 14 -13.80 -8.13 -33.94
N VAL A 15 -14.06 -9.41 -33.70
CA VAL A 15 -13.27 -10.26 -32.80
C VAL A 15 -11.89 -10.45 -33.42
N SER A 16 -10.87 -9.76 -32.90
CA SER A 16 -9.47 -10.03 -33.20
C SER A 16 -9.02 -11.22 -32.38
N ALA A 17 -8.41 -12.23 -33.01
CA ALA A 17 -7.82 -13.38 -32.34
C ALA A 17 -6.75 -12.91 -31.35
N ALA A 18 -6.63 -13.61 -30.21
CA ALA A 18 -5.71 -13.32 -29.11
C ALA A 18 -4.24 -13.15 -29.58
N GLY A 19 -3.90 -11.93 -29.93
CA GLY A 19 -2.56 -11.42 -30.21
C GLY A 19 -2.53 -9.98 -29.68
N SER A 20 -1.37 -9.44 -29.37
CA SER A 20 -1.21 -8.08 -28.82
C SER A 20 -2.25 -7.12 -29.44
N ALA A 21 -3.09 -6.49 -28.60
CA ALA A 21 -4.13 -5.60 -29.08
C ALA A 21 -3.51 -4.56 -30.03
N ASP A 22 -3.98 -4.49 -31.29
CA ASP A 22 -3.42 -3.58 -32.29
C ASP A 22 -3.59 -2.13 -31.82
N LEU A 23 -2.50 -1.39 -31.80
CA LEU A 23 -2.49 0.01 -31.45
C LEU A 23 -3.12 0.83 -32.57
N LYS A 24 -4.25 1.49 -32.29
CA LYS A 24 -5.00 2.34 -33.20
C LYS A 24 -4.79 3.80 -32.85
N ILE A 25 -5.18 4.70 -33.76
CA ILE A 25 -5.01 6.14 -33.56
C ILE A 25 -6.34 6.88 -33.76
N TYR A 26 -6.61 7.82 -32.84
CA TYR A 26 -7.75 8.74 -32.88
C TYR A 26 -7.25 10.18 -33.03
N GLN A 27 -7.86 10.95 -33.93
CA GLN A 27 -7.51 12.36 -34.25
C GLN A 27 -5.99 12.59 -34.49
N ASP A 28 -5.33 11.62 -35.13
CA ASP A 28 -3.87 11.65 -35.42
C ASP A 28 -2.93 11.86 -34.22
N THR A 29 -3.44 11.91 -33.01
CA THR A 29 -2.67 12.26 -31.81
C THR A 29 -2.83 11.32 -30.63
N ILE A 30 -3.92 10.55 -30.54
CA ILE A 30 -4.27 9.71 -29.41
C ILE A 30 -4.27 8.25 -29.83
N TYR A 31 -3.51 7.43 -29.14
CA TYR A 31 -3.40 6.01 -29.41
C TYR A 31 -4.24 5.20 -28.42
N TYR A 32 -4.95 4.19 -28.92
CA TYR A 32 -5.81 3.34 -28.12
C TYR A 32 -5.73 1.88 -28.54
N THR A 33 -6.23 1.01 -27.68
CA THR A 33 -6.39 -0.42 -27.94
C THR A 33 -7.81 -0.84 -27.60
N VAL A 34 -8.30 -1.90 -28.25
CA VAL A 34 -9.57 -2.55 -27.93
C VAL A 34 -9.27 -3.91 -27.30
N SER A 35 -9.81 -4.15 -26.11
CA SER A 35 -9.66 -5.42 -25.41
C SER A 35 -10.53 -6.53 -26.02
N ALA A 36 -10.28 -7.80 -25.64
CA ALA A 36 -11.14 -8.92 -25.99
C ALA A 36 -12.56 -8.81 -25.41
N MET A 37 -12.75 -7.97 -24.38
CA MET A 37 -14.05 -7.67 -23.77
C MET A 37 -14.77 -6.49 -24.46
N HIS A 38 -14.27 -6.04 -25.61
CA HIS A 38 -14.81 -4.90 -26.36
C HIS A 38 -14.80 -3.58 -25.57
N GLU A 39 -13.76 -3.35 -24.79
CA GLU A 39 -13.52 -2.11 -24.06
C GLU A 39 -12.28 -1.40 -24.60
N VAL A 40 -12.32 -0.08 -24.64
CA VAL A 40 -11.22 0.75 -25.15
C VAL A 40 -10.42 1.32 -24.00
N THR A 41 -9.09 1.18 -24.11
CA THR A 41 -8.11 1.87 -23.28
C THR A 41 -7.34 2.89 -24.11
N ILE A 42 -7.31 4.15 -23.68
CA ILE A 42 -6.40 5.17 -24.23
C ILE A 42 -5.00 4.88 -23.73
N LYS A 43 -4.07 4.58 -24.62
CA LYS A 43 -2.71 4.07 -24.26
C LYS A 43 -1.66 5.16 -24.21
N SER A 44 -1.71 6.12 -25.13
CA SER A 44 -0.75 7.22 -25.18
C SER A 44 -1.23 8.36 -26.06
N ALA A 45 -0.60 9.53 -25.92
CA ALA A 45 -0.82 10.67 -26.80
C ALA A 45 0.53 11.21 -27.32
N ARG A 46 0.50 11.86 -28.50
CA ARG A 46 1.67 12.58 -28.99
C ARG A 46 1.91 13.84 -28.15
N SER A 47 3.15 14.17 -27.88
CA SER A 47 3.54 15.37 -27.11
C SER A 47 3.06 16.72 -27.72
N ALA A 48 2.66 16.70 -28.98
CA ALA A 48 2.11 17.87 -29.68
C ALA A 48 0.64 18.13 -29.38
N VAL A 49 -0.07 17.21 -28.69
CA VAL A 49 -1.49 17.35 -28.35
C VAL A 49 -1.71 18.61 -27.49
N THR A 50 -2.70 19.41 -27.85
CA THR A 50 -3.06 20.63 -27.10
C THR A 50 -4.41 20.53 -26.41
N GLU A 51 -5.27 19.65 -26.89
CA GLU A 51 -6.59 19.35 -26.36
C GLU A 51 -6.92 17.88 -26.63
N ALA A 52 -7.54 17.21 -25.67
CA ALA A 52 -8.00 15.84 -25.78
C ALA A 52 -9.47 15.74 -25.37
N VAL A 53 -10.35 15.58 -26.34
CA VAL A 53 -11.77 15.27 -26.11
C VAL A 53 -11.96 13.79 -26.39
N ILE A 54 -12.08 13.01 -25.32
CA ILE A 54 -12.23 11.55 -25.43
C ILE A 54 -13.72 11.25 -25.67
N PRO A 55 -14.08 10.54 -26.76
CA PRO A 55 -15.45 10.18 -27.01
C PRO A 55 -15.93 9.04 -26.12
N GLU A 56 -17.23 8.83 -26.01
CA GLU A 56 -17.82 7.71 -25.28
C GLU A 56 -17.46 6.35 -25.90
N GLU A 57 -17.30 6.30 -27.22
CA GLU A 57 -17.01 5.08 -27.99
C GLU A 57 -15.95 5.32 -29.07
N LEU A 58 -15.14 4.31 -29.31
CA LEU A 58 -14.24 4.19 -30.46
C LEU A 58 -14.40 2.80 -31.07
N ASP A 59 -14.53 2.72 -32.38
CA ASP A 59 -14.81 1.47 -33.13
C ASP A 59 -16.06 0.72 -32.62
N GLY A 60 -17.08 1.44 -32.12
CA GLY A 60 -18.29 0.86 -31.54
C GLY A 60 -18.09 0.18 -30.16
N CYS A 61 -16.98 0.45 -29.52
CA CYS A 61 -16.65 -0.06 -28.17
C CYS A 61 -16.52 1.09 -27.19
N PRO A 62 -17.07 0.98 -25.95
CA PRO A 62 -16.98 2.04 -24.96
C PRO A 62 -15.54 2.32 -24.53
N VAL A 63 -15.21 3.60 -24.35
CA VAL A 63 -13.91 4.02 -23.78
C VAL A 63 -14.05 4.00 -22.27
N THR A 64 -13.43 3.01 -21.62
CA THR A 64 -13.58 2.75 -20.18
C THR A 64 -12.34 3.11 -19.37
N GLU A 65 -11.19 3.27 -20.03
CA GLU A 65 -9.93 3.47 -19.32
C GLU A 65 -9.01 4.52 -20.00
N ILE A 66 -8.43 5.37 -19.17
CA ILE A 66 -7.20 6.11 -19.50
C ILE A 66 -6.05 5.31 -18.92
N GLY A 67 -5.18 4.77 -19.77
CA GLY A 67 -4.07 3.90 -19.37
C GLY A 67 -2.97 4.63 -18.60
N GLU A 68 -2.06 3.84 -18.02
CA GLU A 68 -0.87 4.32 -17.35
C GLU A 68 -0.03 5.20 -18.28
N TYR A 69 0.44 6.36 -17.77
CA TYR A 69 1.26 7.33 -18.52
C TYR A 69 0.65 7.87 -19.80
N ALA A 70 -0.67 7.69 -20.07
CA ALA A 70 -1.30 7.95 -21.36
C ALA A 70 -1.03 9.36 -21.92
N PHE A 71 -1.00 10.39 -21.08
CA PHE A 71 -0.69 11.77 -21.45
C PHE A 71 0.55 12.32 -20.73
N LYS A 72 1.32 11.46 -20.06
CA LYS A 72 2.50 11.92 -19.33
C LYS A 72 3.41 12.75 -20.22
N ASP A 73 3.99 13.83 -19.67
CA ASP A 73 4.89 14.76 -20.35
C ASP A 73 4.27 15.48 -21.58
N CYS A 74 2.93 15.47 -21.71
CA CYS A 74 2.25 16.26 -22.75
C CYS A 74 2.19 17.73 -22.34
N THR A 75 3.36 18.40 -22.33
CA THR A 75 3.53 19.79 -21.83
C THR A 75 2.79 20.86 -22.61
N ARG A 76 2.19 20.53 -23.78
CA ARG A 76 1.35 21.43 -24.57
C ARG A 76 -0.15 21.23 -24.34
N LEU A 77 -0.54 20.14 -23.68
CA LEU A 77 -1.92 19.80 -23.38
C LEU A 77 -2.52 20.82 -22.41
N LYS A 78 -3.64 21.45 -22.78
CA LYS A 78 -4.32 22.48 -21.99
C LYS A 78 -5.64 22.03 -21.40
N ARG A 79 -6.33 21.14 -22.14
CA ARG A 79 -7.67 20.69 -21.83
C ARG A 79 -7.84 19.20 -22.07
N VAL A 80 -8.51 18.53 -21.13
CA VAL A 80 -8.94 17.14 -21.26
C VAL A 80 -10.42 17.05 -20.88
N VAL A 81 -11.21 16.42 -21.73
CA VAL A 81 -12.61 16.09 -21.47
C VAL A 81 -12.74 14.58 -21.48
N LEU A 82 -13.19 14.00 -20.37
CA LEU A 82 -13.42 12.57 -20.21
C LEU A 82 -14.93 12.28 -20.23
N PRO A 83 -15.38 11.23 -20.94
CA PRO A 83 -16.78 10.84 -20.94
C PRO A 83 -17.15 10.05 -19.67
N ASP A 84 -18.47 10.00 -19.38
CA ASP A 84 -19.01 9.24 -18.23
C ASP A 84 -18.86 7.72 -18.35
N THR A 85 -18.35 7.23 -19.48
CA THR A 85 -18.01 5.80 -19.66
C THR A 85 -16.71 5.41 -18.97
N ILE A 86 -15.83 6.36 -18.62
CA ILE A 86 -14.57 6.09 -17.92
C ILE A 86 -14.83 5.51 -16.52
N ARG A 87 -14.13 4.43 -16.19
CA ARG A 87 -14.14 3.75 -14.89
C ARG A 87 -12.78 3.77 -14.21
N ARG A 88 -11.72 3.80 -15.03
CA ARG A 88 -10.34 3.74 -14.54
C ARG A 88 -9.46 4.81 -15.18
N ILE A 89 -8.60 5.42 -14.36
CA ILE A 89 -7.48 6.27 -14.80
C ILE A 89 -6.20 5.67 -14.23
N GLY A 90 -5.29 5.27 -15.10
CA GLY A 90 -4.03 4.62 -14.74
C GLY A 90 -3.02 5.58 -14.11
N GLU A 91 -1.96 5.00 -13.57
CA GLU A 91 -0.89 5.74 -12.88
C GLU A 91 -0.27 6.81 -13.77
N PHE A 92 0.01 7.97 -13.17
CA PHE A 92 0.69 9.08 -13.84
C PHE A 92 0.06 9.51 -15.18
N ALA A 93 -1.23 9.26 -15.38
CA ALA A 93 -1.90 9.46 -16.66
C ALA A 93 -1.73 10.86 -17.26
N PHE A 94 -1.73 11.91 -16.43
CA PHE A 94 -1.53 13.31 -16.85
C PHE A 94 -0.30 13.97 -16.20
N LYS A 95 0.59 13.15 -15.60
CA LYS A 95 1.78 13.68 -14.92
C LYS A 95 2.60 14.58 -15.83
N ASP A 96 3.08 15.69 -15.26
CA ASP A 96 3.94 16.67 -15.93
C ASP A 96 3.31 17.31 -17.20
N CYS A 97 1.97 17.27 -17.31
CA CYS A 97 1.22 18.09 -18.25
C CYS A 97 1.19 19.55 -17.77
N SER A 98 2.32 20.25 -17.82
CA SER A 98 2.54 21.54 -17.17
C SER A 98 1.64 22.68 -17.62
N ARG A 99 0.94 22.54 -18.75
CA ARG A 99 -0.05 23.52 -19.26
C ARG A 99 -1.50 23.05 -19.12
N LEU A 100 -1.76 21.88 -18.53
CA LEU A 100 -3.11 21.39 -18.31
C LEU A 100 -3.78 22.24 -17.23
N THR A 101 -4.79 23.01 -17.63
CA THR A 101 -5.59 23.88 -16.75
C THR A 101 -7.04 23.44 -16.64
N GLU A 102 -7.54 22.66 -17.60
CA GLU A 102 -8.92 22.19 -17.66
C GLU A 102 -8.95 20.64 -17.70
N LEU A 103 -9.34 20.04 -16.60
CA LEU A 103 -9.55 18.60 -16.45
C LEU A 103 -10.80 18.37 -15.63
N SER A 104 -11.76 17.64 -16.17
CA SER A 104 -12.94 17.17 -15.45
C SER A 104 -12.89 15.64 -15.38
N ILE A 105 -12.83 15.10 -14.18
CA ILE A 105 -12.86 13.65 -13.92
C ILE A 105 -14.28 13.29 -13.50
N PRO A 106 -14.98 12.42 -14.26
CA PRO A 106 -16.36 12.03 -13.96
C PRO A 106 -16.48 11.27 -12.62
N ASP A 107 -17.64 11.42 -11.95
CA ASP A 107 -17.96 10.67 -10.73
C ASP A 107 -18.11 9.15 -10.96
N THR A 108 -18.19 8.73 -12.22
CA THR A 108 -18.22 7.31 -12.62
C THR A 108 -16.87 6.61 -12.46
N VAL A 109 -15.78 7.37 -12.31
CA VAL A 109 -14.43 6.82 -12.11
C VAL A 109 -14.33 6.25 -10.70
N SER A 110 -14.13 4.94 -10.64
CA SER A 110 -14.00 4.17 -9.38
C SER A 110 -12.57 3.83 -9.03
N GLU A 111 -11.66 3.86 -10.00
CA GLU A 111 -10.24 3.53 -9.83
C GLU A 111 -9.37 4.64 -10.39
N ILE A 112 -8.51 5.19 -9.56
CA ILE A 112 -7.54 6.21 -9.95
C ILE A 112 -6.16 5.77 -9.47
N GLY A 113 -5.24 5.63 -10.41
CA GLY A 113 -3.84 5.34 -10.12
C GLY A 113 -3.14 6.53 -9.46
N TRP A 114 -1.95 6.30 -9.01
CA TRP A 114 -1.15 7.27 -8.25
C TRP A 114 -0.61 8.39 -9.13
N GLY A 115 -0.51 9.57 -8.54
CA GLY A 115 0.19 10.72 -9.14
C GLY A 115 -0.39 11.23 -10.46
N ILE A 116 -1.68 11.00 -10.74
CA ILE A 116 -2.26 11.27 -12.07
C ILE A 116 -2.18 12.75 -12.48
N VAL A 117 -2.17 13.68 -11.55
CA VAL A 117 -2.17 15.15 -11.81
C VAL A 117 -0.92 15.86 -11.31
N GLN A 118 0.12 15.12 -10.89
CA GLN A 118 1.39 15.73 -10.46
C GLN A 118 2.01 16.58 -11.56
N GLY A 119 2.53 17.78 -11.21
CA GLY A 119 3.19 18.68 -12.15
C GLY A 119 2.25 19.28 -13.20
N THR A 120 0.95 19.36 -12.92
CA THR A 120 -0.05 20.02 -13.77
C THR A 120 -0.45 21.38 -13.20
N SER A 121 -0.64 22.39 -14.06
CA SER A 121 -1.24 23.68 -13.63
C SER A 121 -2.69 23.50 -13.17
N TRP A 122 -3.37 22.43 -13.55
CA TRP A 122 -4.71 22.12 -13.03
C TRP A 122 -4.67 21.92 -11.51
N LEU A 123 -3.70 21.16 -11.00
CA LEU A 123 -3.53 20.93 -9.56
C LEU A 123 -3.10 22.24 -8.84
N GLU A 124 -2.17 23.00 -9.41
CA GLU A 124 -1.70 24.27 -8.83
C GLU A 124 -2.81 25.33 -8.71
N ASN A 125 -3.81 25.28 -9.60
CA ASN A 125 -4.94 26.21 -9.62
C ASN A 125 -6.10 25.81 -8.70
N GLN A 126 -5.99 24.67 -7.99
CA GLN A 126 -7.05 24.28 -7.04
C GLN A 126 -7.12 25.24 -5.86
N THR A 127 -8.35 25.55 -5.44
CA THR A 127 -8.60 26.43 -4.29
C THR A 127 -9.01 25.68 -3.02
N SER A 128 -9.32 24.38 -3.16
CA SER A 128 -9.65 23.49 -2.05
C SER A 128 -8.38 22.82 -1.53
N ASP A 129 -8.21 22.77 -0.23
CA ASP A 129 -7.12 22.03 0.41
C ASP A 129 -7.18 20.53 0.11
N PHE A 130 -8.38 20.00 -0.13
CA PHE A 130 -8.62 18.59 -0.46
C PHE A 130 -9.10 18.46 -1.89
N VAL A 131 -8.21 18.07 -2.79
CA VAL A 131 -8.51 17.86 -4.22
C VAL A 131 -8.93 16.41 -4.42
N SER A 132 -10.23 16.19 -4.60
CA SER A 132 -10.79 14.84 -4.76
C SER A 132 -11.48 14.70 -6.12
N ALA A 133 -11.54 13.45 -6.62
CA ALA A 133 -12.22 13.11 -7.87
C ALA A 133 -12.87 11.73 -7.81
N GLY A 134 -13.68 11.42 -8.83
CA GLY A 134 -14.38 10.15 -8.94
C GLY A 134 -15.22 9.86 -7.69
N GLN A 135 -15.17 8.62 -7.21
CA GLN A 135 -15.97 8.18 -6.07
C GLN A 135 -15.35 8.51 -4.72
N GLY A 136 -14.83 9.74 -4.54
CA GLY A 136 -14.25 10.21 -3.28
C GLY A 136 -12.79 9.80 -3.09
N ILE A 137 -12.01 9.76 -4.16
CA ILE A 137 -10.57 9.51 -4.10
C ILE A 137 -9.85 10.84 -3.96
N LEU A 138 -9.11 11.03 -2.85
CA LEU A 138 -8.29 12.21 -2.62
C LEU A 138 -7.03 12.13 -3.48
N LEU A 139 -6.88 13.04 -4.43
CA LEU A 139 -5.75 13.11 -5.36
C LEU A 139 -4.57 13.89 -4.79
N ALA A 140 -4.85 14.94 -4.01
CA ALA A 140 -3.84 15.76 -3.39
C ALA A 140 -4.39 16.55 -2.19
N TYR A 141 -3.56 16.77 -1.19
CA TYR A 141 -3.71 17.78 -0.16
C TYR A 141 -2.81 18.97 -0.49
N THR A 142 -3.39 20.15 -0.64
CA THR A 142 -2.71 21.41 -1.01
C THR A 142 -2.70 22.43 0.11
N GLY A 143 -3.32 22.10 1.27
CA GLY A 143 -3.39 22.96 2.44
C GLY A 143 -2.05 23.09 3.17
N THR A 144 -2.01 24.02 4.13
CA THR A 144 -0.83 24.35 4.92
C THR A 144 -1.01 24.12 6.43
N GLU A 145 -2.17 23.59 6.82
CA GLU A 145 -2.49 23.35 8.23
C GLU A 145 -1.61 22.24 8.81
N LYS A 146 -1.32 22.37 10.12
CA LYS A 146 -0.54 21.37 10.86
C LYS A 146 -1.42 20.19 11.29
N ASP A 147 -2.65 20.50 11.70
CA ASP A 147 -3.64 19.55 12.19
C ASP A 147 -4.73 19.40 11.13
N VAL A 148 -4.72 18.28 10.44
CA VAL A 148 -5.56 18.03 9.26
C VAL A 148 -6.67 17.06 9.59
N THR A 149 -7.92 17.46 9.35
CA THR A 149 -9.08 16.55 9.38
C THR A 149 -9.55 16.28 7.95
N VAL A 150 -9.38 15.05 7.49
CA VAL A 150 -9.81 14.63 6.15
C VAL A 150 -11.35 14.54 6.12
N PRO A 151 -12.03 15.14 5.11
CA PRO A 151 -13.48 15.14 5.03
C PRO A 151 -14.12 13.75 4.90
N ASP A 152 -15.33 13.59 5.44
CA ASP A 152 -16.11 12.33 5.39
C ASP A 152 -16.54 11.91 3.96
N THR A 153 -16.38 12.80 2.98
CA THR A 153 -16.59 12.49 1.57
C THR A 153 -15.47 11.64 0.97
N VAL A 154 -14.29 11.62 1.61
CA VAL A 154 -13.13 10.86 1.15
C VAL A 154 -13.30 9.38 1.52
N ARG A 155 -13.15 8.51 0.52
CA ARG A 155 -13.20 7.05 0.65
C ARG A 155 -11.86 6.37 0.46
N ALA A 156 -10.95 7.02 -0.27
CA ALA A 156 -9.58 6.59 -0.46
C ALA A 156 -8.62 7.79 -0.38
N VAL A 157 -7.51 7.65 0.32
CA VAL A 157 -6.38 8.57 0.18
C VAL A 157 -5.53 8.04 -0.95
N GLY A 158 -5.61 8.70 -2.11
CA GLY A 158 -4.93 8.27 -3.32
C GLY A 158 -3.40 8.37 -3.20
N GLY A 159 -2.72 7.67 -4.09
CA GLY A 159 -1.26 7.65 -4.06
C GLY A 159 -0.63 9.02 -4.26
N TYR A 160 0.36 9.34 -3.44
CA TYR A 160 1.03 10.64 -3.35
C TYR A 160 0.14 11.81 -2.85
N ALA A 161 -1.06 11.57 -2.34
CA ALA A 161 -1.98 12.64 -1.95
C ALA A 161 -1.40 13.61 -0.90
N PHE A 162 -0.58 13.14 0.02
CA PHE A 162 0.14 13.94 1.02
C PHE A 162 1.67 13.84 0.85
N ASP A 163 2.18 13.28 -0.25
CA ASP A 163 3.64 13.08 -0.39
C ASP A 163 4.40 14.40 -0.22
N GLY A 164 5.40 14.38 0.66
CA GLY A 164 6.21 15.56 0.95
C GLY A 164 5.52 16.68 1.71
N CYS A 165 4.33 16.47 2.29
CA CYS A 165 3.65 17.44 3.14
C CYS A 165 4.39 17.62 4.47
N THR A 166 5.43 18.45 4.47
CA THR A 166 6.28 18.69 5.65
C THR A 166 5.68 19.63 6.68
N THR A 167 4.54 20.28 6.41
CA THR A 167 3.83 21.14 7.36
C THR A 167 2.93 20.35 8.29
N VAL A 168 2.40 19.22 7.84
CA VAL A 168 1.40 18.41 8.55
C VAL A 168 2.03 17.70 9.75
N GLU A 169 1.47 17.89 10.94
CA GLU A 169 1.91 17.24 12.18
C GLU A 169 0.93 16.15 12.63
N THR A 170 -0.38 16.36 12.46
CA THR A 170 -1.40 15.36 12.78
C THR A 170 -2.43 15.21 11.67
N VAL A 171 -2.92 13.99 11.47
CA VAL A 171 -4.00 13.69 10.51
C VAL A 171 -5.08 12.88 11.19
N GLN A 172 -6.33 13.33 11.05
CA GLN A 172 -7.52 12.56 11.42
C GLN A 172 -8.19 12.05 10.14
N LEU A 173 -8.29 10.73 10.01
CA LEU A 173 -8.90 10.04 8.88
C LEU A 173 -10.35 9.66 9.20
N PRO A 174 -11.30 9.83 8.26
CA PRO A 174 -12.72 9.57 8.50
C PRO A 174 -13.07 8.08 8.49
N SER A 175 -14.22 7.73 9.10
CA SER A 175 -14.75 6.36 9.10
C SER A 175 -15.27 5.89 7.72
N SER A 176 -15.45 6.83 6.78
CA SER A 176 -15.75 6.51 5.37
C SER A 176 -14.58 5.92 4.61
N LEU A 177 -13.33 6.09 5.12
CA LEU A 177 -12.11 5.67 4.43
C LEU A 177 -12.02 4.15 4.35
N ARG A 178 -11.61 3.64 3.18
CA ARG A 178 -11.43 2.21 2.91
C ARG A 178 -10.00 1.86 2.54
N SER A 179 -9.27 2.78 1.88
CA SER A 179 -7.88 2.56 1.51
C SER A 179 -7.01 3.79 1.73
N ILE A 180 -5.74 3.53 2.02
CA ILE A 180 -4.63 4.47 1.89
C ILE A 180 -3.73 3.86 0.83
N ASP A 181 -3.55 4.54 -0.30
CA ASP A 181 -2.84 3.98 -1.43
C ASP A 181 -1.32 4.14 -1.30
N ALA A 182 -0.58 3.63 -2.29
CA ALA A 182 0.87 3.65 -2.24
C ALA A 182 1.44 5.08 -2.21
N PHE A 183 2.49 5.30 -1.39
CA PHE A 183 3.13 6.61 -1.20
C PHE A 183 2.22 7.73 -0.66
N ALA A 184 1.01 7.43 -0.19
CA ALA A 184 0.01 8.45 0.17
C ALA A 184 0.52 9.52 1.15
N PHE A 185 1.29 9.14 2.16
CA PHE A 185 1.92 10.02 3.17
C PHE A 185 3.46 9.93 3.12
N SER A 186 4.04 9.46 2.02
CA SER A 186 5.49 9.34 1.92
C SER A 186 6.18 10.70 2.15
N ASN A 187 7.33 10.70 2.82
CA ASN A 187 8.11 11.92 3.11
C ASN A 187 7.38 12.99 3.95
N CYS A 188 6.29 12.68 4.65
CA CYS A 188 5.67 13.60 5.62
C CYS A 188 6.57 13.69 6.86
N SER A 189 7.68 14.42 6.77
CA SER A 189 8.75 14.39 7.77
C SER A 189 8.36 14.91 9.16
N ASN A 190 7.33 15.76 9.27
CA ASN A 190 6.83 16.30 10.53
C ASN A 190 5.58 15.60 11.06
N LEU A 191 5.03 14.64 10.31
CA LEU A 191 3.85 13.87 10.72
C LEU A 191 4.17 13.02 11.96
N ARG A 192 3.50 13.31 13.09
CA ARG A 192 3.71 12.66 14.38
C ARG A 192 2.65 11.63 14.71
N GLN A 193 1.42 11.88 14.26
CA GLN A 193 0.27 11.05 14.59
C GLN A 193 -0.72 10.98 13.43
N VAL A 194 -1.25 9.78 13.19
CA VAL A 194 -2.39 9.55 12.31
C VAL A 194 -3.46 8.82 13.12
N GLN A 195 -4.64 9.42 13.20
CA GLN A 195 -5.82 8.80 13.79
C GLN A 195 -6.62 8.12 12.69
N ILE A 196 -6.72 6.81 12.77
CA ILE A 196 -7.41 5.98 11.78
C ILE A 196 -8.71 5.47 12.42
N ALA A 197 -9.85 5.84 11.83
CA ALA A 197 -11.14 5.32 12.26
C ALA A 197 -11.36 3.88 11.73
N ASP A 198 -12.30 3.16 12.36
CA ASP A 198 -12.72 1.83 11.89
C ASP A 198 -13.24 1.88 10.46
N GLY A 199 -12.96 0.82 9.70
CA GLY A 199 -13.41 0.69 8.31
C GLY A 199 -12.30 0.72 7.26
N LEU A 200 -11.07 1.17 7.62
CA LEU A 200 -9.91 1.07 6.72
C LEU A 200 -9.59 -0.41 6.48
N GLU A 201 -9.46 -0.82 5.22
CA GLU A 201 -9.23 -2.23 4.85
C GLU A 201 -7.80 -2.50 4.39
N SER A 202 -7.13 -1.50 3.81
CA SER A 202 -5.77 -1.66 3.26
C SER A 202 -4.92 -0.40 3.34
N ILE A 203 -3.63 -0.61 3.49
CA ILE A 203 -2.58 0.41 3.39
C ILE A 203 -1.60 -0.05 2.32
N GLY A 204 -1.32 0.81 1.34
CA GLY A 204 -0.48 0.53 0.19
C GLY A 204 1.02 0.49 0.50
N GLU A 205 1.80 0.13 -0.52
CA GLU A 205 3.26 0.14 -0.43
C GLU A 205 3.79 1.56 -0.19
N TYR A 206 4.85 1.69 0.63
CA TYR A 206 5.48 2.99 0.95
C TYR A 206 4.54 4.05 1.53
N ALA A 207 3.34 3.69 2.01
CA ALA A 207 2.30 4.65 2.39
C ALA A 207 2.78 5.70 3.41
N PHE A 208 3.58 5.32 4.42
CA PHE A 208 4.19 6.21 5.42
C PHE A 208 5.72 6.17 5.39
N HIS A 209 6.29 5.83 4.25
CA HIS A 209 7.75 5.79 4.07
C HIS A 209 8.39 7.15 4.40
N TRP A 210 9.48 7.14 5.20
CA TRP A 210 10.16 8.36 5.65
C TRP A 210 9.30 9.37 6.43
N CYS A 211 8.23 8.93 7.10
CA CYS A 211 7.57 9.73 8.12
C CYS A 211 8.44 9.71 9.40
N VAL A 212 9.58 10.39 9.36
CA VAL A 212 10.63 10.26 10.38
C VAL A 212 10.21 10.71 11.79
N SER A 213 9.18 11.56 11.90
CA SER A 213 8.62 12.04 13.17
C SER A 213 7.42 11.23 13.67
N LEU A 214 6.94 10.23 12.92
CA LEU A 214 5.79 9.41 13.31
C LEU A 214 6.14 8.64 14.60
N GLU A 215 5.41 8.92 15.69
CA GLU A 215 5.71 8.40 17.03
C GLU A 215 4.91 7.13 17.33
N GLN A 216 3.69 7.05 16.82
CA GLN A 216 2.78 5.92 17.05
C GLN A 216 1.83 5.70 15.88
N ILE A 217 1.40 4.46 15.73
CA ILE A 217 0.35 4.08 14.79
C ILE A 217 -0.52 2.97 15.40
N GLU A 218 -1.83 3.11 15.30
CA GLU A 218 -2.80 2.12 15.74
C GLU A 218 -3.68 1.73 14.55
N LEU A 219 -3.54 0.48 14.09
CA LEU A 219 -4.31 -0.04 12.97
C LEU A 219 -5.61 -0.66 13.50
N PRO A 220 -6.78 -0.26 12.97
CA PRO A 220 -8.05 -0.90 13.32
C PRO A 220 -8.10 -2.35 12.80
N ASP A 221 -8.89 -3.20 13.46
CA ASP A 221 -8.95 -4.63 13.13
C ASP A 221 -9.64 -4.93 11.77
N SER A 222 -10.11 -3.89 11.08
CA SER A 222 -10.57 -3.98 9.69
C SER A 222 -9.43 -4.05 8.67
N VAL A 223 -8.19 -3.61 9.03
CA VAL A 223 -7.03 -3.63 8.13
C VAL A 223 -6.54 -5.06 7.93
N LYS A 224 -6.63 -5.55 6.72
CA LYS A 224 -6.19 -6.91 6.34
C LYS A 224 -4.75 -6.95 5.83
N ASN A 225 -4.34 -5.89 5.13
CA ASN A 225 -3.05 -5.83 4.46
C ASN A 225 -2.38 -4.46 4.63
N VAL A 226 -1.07 -4.50 4.88
CA VAL A 226 -0.18 -3.35 4.78
C VAL A 226 0.92 -3.70 3.78
N GLY A 227 1.09 -2.87 2.77
CA GLY A 227 2.07 -3.07 1.71
C GLY A 227 3.52 -3.00 2.19
N GLY A 228 4.43 -3.49 1.36
CA GLY A 228 5.86 -3.42 1.63
C GLY A 228 6.34 -1.97 1.86
N HIS A 229 7.36 -1.80 2.70
CA HIS A 229 7.87 -0.48 3.08
C HIS A 229 6.85 0.47 3.73
N GLY A 230 5.66 -0.02 4.12
CA GLY A 230 4.55 0.81 4.59
C GLY A 230 4.93 1.81 5.67
N PHE A 231 5.78 1.43 6.62
CA PHE A 231 6.30 2.28 7.71
C PHE A 231 7.84 2.35 7.71
N SER A 232 8.49 2.03 6.59
CA SER A 232 9.95 2.03 6.56
C SER A 232 10.53 3.43 6.81
N TYR A 233 11.60 3.48 7.59
CA TYR A 233 12.30 4.69 8.03
C TYR A 233 11.44 5.66 8.85
N CYS A 234 10.37 5.20 9.51
CA CYS A 234 9.69 5.94 10.58
C CYS A 234 10.56 5.90 11.85
N ARG A 235 11.62 6.70 11.88
CA ARG A 235 12.69 6.60 12.88
C ARG A 235 12.25 6.90 14.30
N SER A 236 11.20 7.70 14.50
CA SER A 236 10.64 8.04 15.81
C SER A 236 9.55 7.06 16.28
N LEU A 237 9.17 6.07 15.44
CA LEU A 237 8.08 5.15 15.73
C LEU A 237 8.46 4.25 16.93
N ARG A 238 7.69 4.38 18.02
CA ARG A 238 7.90 3.68 19.30
C ARG A 238 6.78 2.72 19.61
N LYS A 239 5.54 3.05 19.23
CA LYS A 239 4.35 2.29 19.55
C LYS A 239 3.62 1.91 18.27
N VAL A 240 3.38 0.62 18.11
CA VAL A 240 2.61 0.06 16.98
C VAL A 240 1.57 -0.90 17.53
N ARG A 241 0.29 -0.66 17.21
CA ARG A 241 -0.76 -1.65 17.34
C ARG A 241 -1.10 -2.17 15.96
N LEU A 242 -0.86 -3.44 15.72
CA LEU A 242 -1.24 -4.12 14.48
C LEU A 242 -2.70 -4.59 14.53
N SER A 243 -3.32 -4.69 13.37
CA SER A 243 -4.66 -5.26 13.21
C SER A 243 -4.63 -6.77 13.45
N GLN A 244 -5.61 -7.28 14.20
CA GLN A 244 -5.77 -8.72 14.45
C GLN A 244 -6.20 -9.51 13.19
N ALA A 245 -6.63 -8.82 12.12
CA ALA A 245 -6.95 -9.46 10.83
C ALA A 245 -5.73 -9.70 9.93
N MET A 246 -4.56 -9.17 10.28
CA MET A 246 -3.34 -9.38 9.49
C MET A 246 -2.85 -10.82 9.59
N THR A 247 -2.41 -11.38 8.46
CA THR A 247 -1.85 -12.74 8.37
C THR A 247 -0.38 -12.76 7.96
N GLN A 248 0.19 -11.58 7.70
CA GLN A 248 1.59 -11.45 7.28
C GLN A 248 2.18 -10.11 7.70
N ILE A 249 3.50 -10.09 7.90
CA ILE A 249 4.31 -8.87 7.99
C ILE A 249 5.05 -8.72 6.66
N SER A 250 4.71 -7.70 5.90
CA SER A 250 5.21 -7.49 4.53
C SER A 250 6.70 -7.19 4.47
N ASN A 251 7.31 -7.32 3.27
CA ASN A 251 8.71 -6.98 3.05
C ASN A 251 9.02 -5.58 3.58
N THR A 252 10.11 -5.44 4.34
CA THR A 252 10.62 -4.13 4.77
C THR A 252 9.62 -3.26 5.52
N LEU A 253 8.54 -3.83 6.05
CA LEU A 253 7.41 -3.08 6.62
C LEU A 253 7.87 -2.05 7.66
N PHE A 254 8.76 -2.44 8.60
CA PHE A 254 9.32 -1.59 9.66
C PHE A 254 10.82 -1.36 9.49
N GLN A 255 11.36 -1.54 8.28
CA GLN A 255 12.77 -1.29 8.04
C GLN A 255 13.19 0.10 8.51
N GLY A 256 14.25 0.18 9.33
CA GLY A 256 14.79 1.46 9.80
C GLY A 256 13.94 2.17 10.85
N CYS A 257 12.94 1.51 11.48
CA CYS A 257 12.20 2.02 12.63
C CYS A 257 13.08 1.96 13.87
N SER A 258 14.12 2.80 13.93
CA SER A 258 15.21 2.70 14.90
C SER A 258 14.82 2.97 16.35
N SER A 259 13.65 3.56 16.62
CA SER A 259 13.12 3.80 17.98
C SER A 259 12.10 2.76 18.43
N LEU A 260 11.75 1.77 17.61
CA LEU A 260 10.78 0.72 17.96
C LEU A 260 11.41 -0.22 18.99
N THR A 261 10.91 -0.21 20.23
CA THR A 261 11.45 -0.99 21.35
C THR A 261 10.79 -2.34 21.51
N GLU A 262 9.50 -2.42 21.17
CA GLU A 262 8.67 -3.62 21.29
C GLU A 262 7.54 -3.58 20.26
N ILE A 263 7.05 -4.74 19.86
CA ILE A 263 5.88 -4.90 19.01
C ILE A 263 5.21 -6.24 19.31
N GLU A 264 3.88 -6.20 19.46
CA GLU A 264 3.06 -7.40 19.56
C GLU A 264 2.58 -7.82 18.18
N LEU A 265 2.86 -9.07 17.82
CA LEU A 265 2.37 -9.64 16.56
C LEU A 265 1.02 -10.31 16.77
N PRO A 266 0.05 -10.09 15.87
CA PRO A 266 -1.22 -10.83 15.89
C PRO A 266 -1.01 -12.34 15.81
N GLU A 267 -1.83 -13.10 16.53
CA GLU A 267 -1.75 -14.57 16.60
C GLU A 267 -1.90 -15.26 15.23
N ASN A 268 -2.54 -14.60 14.27
CA ASN A 268 -2.78 -15.13 12.94
C ASN A 268 -1.65 -14.91 11.94
N ILE A 269 -0.54 -14.29 12.34
CA ILE A 269 0.61 -14.05 11.44
C ILE A 269 1.24 -15.39 11.07
N LYS A 270 1.27 -15.68 9.77
CA LYS A 270 1.88 -16.88 9.19
C LYS A 270 3.25 -16.66 8.60
N THR A 271 3.49 -15.48 8.03
CA THR A 271 4.74 -15.17 7.31
C THR A 271 5.28 -13.80 7.72
N ILE A 272 6.56 -13.76 8.02
CA ILE A 272 7.31 -12.52 8.18
C ILE A 272 8.28 -12.44 7.00
N TYR A 273 8.02 -11.51 6.08
CA TYR A 273 8.80 -11.39 4.86
C TYR A 273 10.17 -10.73 5.09
N ASN A 274 10.98 -10.73 4.02
CA ASN A 274 12.38 -10.28 4.08
C ASN A 274 12.50 -8.84 4.63
N TYR A 275 13.54 -8.60 5.45
CA TYR A 275 13.89 -7.29 5.99
C TYR A 275 12.78 -6.59 6.79
N ALA A 276 11.75 -7.31 7.24
CA ALA A 276 10.56 -6.72 7.86
C ALA A 276 10.88 -5.80 9.06
N PHE A 277 11.89 -6.13 9.85
CA PHE A 277 12.37 -5.37 11.00
C PHE A 277 13.86 -4.97 10.86
N ASP A 278 14.43 -5.01 9.65
CA ASP A 278 15.83 -4.64 9.43
C ASP A 278 16.10 -3.22 9.94
N GLY A 279 17.14 -3.04 10.76
CA GLY A 279 17.50 -1.74 11.33
C GLY A 279 16.57 -1.22 12.44
N CYS A 280 15.69 -2.07 13.03
CA CYS A 280 14.98 -1.74 14.28
C CYS A 280 15.96 -1.78 15.46
N ALA A 281 16.86 -0.81 15.52
CA ALA A 281 18.02 -0.83 16.39
C ALA A 281 17.68 -0.87 17.89
N ALA A 282 16.53 -0.32 18.31
CA ALA A 282 16.07 -0.29 19.69
C ALA A 282 15.20 -1.49 20.09
N LEU A 283 14.84 -2.37 19.15
CA LEU A 283 13.98 -3.54 19.42
C LEU A 283 14.71 -4.49 20.37
N GLN A 284 14.14 -4.71 21.56
CA GLN A 284 14.75 -5.52 22.61
C GLN A 284 14.26 -6.95 22.63
N LYS A 285 12.98 -7.13 22.35
CA LYS A 285 12.31 -8.42 22.37
C LYS A 285 11.24 -8.50 21.30
N ILE A 286 11.07 -9.69 20.75
CA ILE A 286 9.92 -10.02 19.89
C ILE A 286 9.50 -11.47 20.10
N VAL A 287 8.19 -11.70 20.12
CA VAL A 287 7.59 -13.03 20.20
C VAL A 287 6.91 -13.33 18.86
N LEU A 288 7.30 -14.43 18.24
CA LEU A 288 6.69 -14.93 17.02
C LEU A 288 5.65 -15.98 17.38
N PRO A 289 4.35 -15.71 17.13
CA PRO A 289 3.24 -16.61 17.45
C PRO A 289 3.41 -18.01 16.87
N ALA A 290 2.71 -18.98 17.43
CA ALA A 290 2.74 -20.37 16.98
C ALA A 290 2.26 -20.55 15.52
N ALA A 291 1.48 -19.61 14.99
CA ALA A 291 1.04 -19.61 13.60
C ALA A 291 2.14 -19.23 12.59
N VAL A 292 3.28 -18.67 13.03
CA VAL A 292 4.35 -18.24 12.10
C VAL A 292 5.02 -19.46 11.49
N GLU A 293 4.78 -19.68 10.21
CA GLU A 293 5.31 -20.78 9.42
C GLU A 293 6.64 -20.45 8.74
N GLU A 294 6.90 -19.14 8.48
CA GLU A 294 8.07 -18.71 7.71
C GLU A 294 8.63 -17.37 8.16
N ILE A 295 9.95 -17.32 8.33
CA ILE A 295 10.75 -16.12 8.59
C ILE A 295 11.69 -15.92 7.39
N GLY A 296 11.54 -14.79 6.70
CA GLY A 296 12.32 -14.40 5.53
C GLY A 296 13.77 -14.03 5.82
N ALA A 297 14.48 -13.62 4.78
CA ALA A 297 15.87 -13.22 4.87
C ALA A 297 16.05 -11.92 5.66
N SER A 298 17.08 -11.86 6.51
CA SER A 298 17.54 -10.63 7.19
C SER A 298 16.45 -9.89 7.95
N VAL A 299 15.46 -10.63 8.47
CA VAL A 299 14.28 -10.02 9.14
C VAL A 299 14.71 -9.13 10.30
N PHE A 300 15.67 -9.55 11.09
CA PHE A 300 16.18 -8.81 12.27
C PHE A 300 17.62 -8.31 12.07
N SER A 301 18.05 -8.14 10.83
CA SER A 301 19.34 -7.52 10.53
C SER A 301 19.39 -6.11 11.13
N GLY A 302 20.52 -5.71 11.70
CA GLY A 302 20.67 -4.39 12.30
C GLY A 302 19.86 -4.11 13.58
N CYS A 303 19.14 -5.13 14.14
CA CYS A 303 18.48 -5.04 15.44
C CYS A 303 19.52 -5.19 16.58
N GLY A 304 20.34 -4.15 16.77
CA GLY A 304 21.49 -4.23 17.67
C GLY A 304 21.15 -4.42 19.15
N SER A 305 19.94 -4.07 19.57
CA SER A 305 19.45 -4.24 20.95
C SER A 305 18.59 -5.49 21.15
N LEU A 306 18.43 -6.35 20.09
CA LEU A 306 17.56 -7.51 20.21
C LEU A 306 18.20 -8.60 21.08
N GLU A 307 17.80 -8.61 22.33
CA GLU A 307 18.29 -9.56 23.34
C GLU A 307 17.53 -10.90 23.26
N GLN A 308 16.24 -10.86 22.92
CA GLN A 308 15.37 -12.04 22.95
C GLN A 308 14.46 -12.16 21.70
N LEU A 309 14.61 -13.28 21.00
CA LEU A 309 13.74 -13.71 19.90
C LEU A 309 13.04 -15.01 20.28
N VAL A 310 11.74 -14.98 20.52
CA VAL A 310 10.94 -16.16 20.89
C VAL A 310 10.23 -16.72 19.66
N ILE A 311 10.42 -18.01 19.36
CA ILE A 311 9.79 -18.69 18.23
C ILE A 311 8.93 -19.83 18.73
N LEU A 312 7.60 -19.65 18.71
CA LEU A 312 6.63 -20.62 19.26
C LEU A 312 6.27 -21.75 18.31
N ASN A 313 6.58 -21.64 17.01
CA ASN A 313 6.40 -22.73 16.06
C ASN A 313 7.64 -23.61 15.95
N GLN A 314 7.53 -24.87 16.36
CA GLN A 314 8.65 -25.84 16.33
C GLN A 314 9.17 -26.10 14.91
N ALA A 315 8.31 -26.00 13.89
CA ALA A 315 8.61 -26.30 12.49
C ALA A 315 8.72 -25.03 11.62
N CYS A 316 8.85 -23.83 12.24
CA CYS A 316 8.96 -22.58 11.52
C CYS A 316 10.16 -22.61 10.57
N ARG A 317 9.95 -22.33 9.28
CA ARG A 317 11.03 -22.21 8.30
C ARG A 317 11.75 -20.89 8.49
N ILE A 318 13.01 -20.95 8.90
CA ILE A 318 13.87 -19.77 9.09
C ILE A 318 14.78 -19.67 7.88
N TYR A 319 14.80 -18.52 7.20
CA TYR A 319 15.68 -18.32 6.05
C TYR A 319 17.15 -18.48 6.46
N ASP A 320 17.87 -19.27 5.69
CA ASP A 320 19.21 -19.78 6.02
C ASP A 320 20.30 -18.73 5.74
N THR A 321 20.29 -17.64 6.51
CA THR A 321 21.36 -16.62 6.50
C THR A 321 21.67 -16.14 7.92
N GLU A 322 22.93 -15.83 8.17
CA GLU A 322 23.42 -15.32 9.43
C GLU A 322 22.71 -14.01 9.86
N GLN A 323 22.31 -13.19 8.89
CA GLN A 323 21.66 -11.91 9.14
C GLN A 323 20.18 -12.02 9.54
N THR A 324 19.57 -13.21 9.54
CA THR A 324 18.14 -13.35 9.93
C THR A 324 17.94 -12.98 11.41
N ALA A 325 18.91 -13.24 12.28
CA ALA A 325 18.94 -12.75 13.66
C ALA A 325 20.32 -12.16 14.00
N SER A 326 20.36 -11.07 14.79
CA SER A 326 21.60 -10.41 15.21
C SER A 326 22.49 -11.35 16.04
N SER A 327 23.80 -11.13 16.02
CA SER A 327 24.78 -12.02 16.70
C SER A 327 24.62 -12.09 18.23
N GLY A 328 24.10 -11.03 18.86
CA GLY A 328 23.87 -10.98 20.32
C GLY A 328 22.51 -11.54 20.77
N THR A 329 21.64 -11.95 19.83
CA THR A 329 20.29 -12.39 20.14
C THR A 329 20.26 -13.78 20.77
N CYS A 330 19.60 -13.92 21.92
CA CYS A 330 19.20 -15.22 22.46
C CYS A 330 17.91 -15.68 21.76
N ILE A 331 17.93 -16.88 21.22
CA ILE A 331 16.77 -17.48 20.56
C ILE A 331 16.09 -18.44 21.52
N ASP A 332 14.84 -18.15 21.87
CA ASP A 332 14.01 -19.04 22.68
C ASP A 332 13.09 -19.85 21.77
N GLY A 333 13.06 -21.15 21.96
CA GLY A 333 12.25 -22.06 21.15
C GLY A 333 12.16 -23.46 21.75
N PHE A 334 11.40 -24.35 21.13
CA PHE A 334 11.31 -25.71 21.60
C PHE A 334 12.57 -26.50 21.30
N ALA A 335 12.93 -27.44 22.17
CA ALA A 335 14.02 -28.40 21.93
C ALA A 335 13.75 -29.20 20.64
N ASN A 336 14.80 -29.47 19.87
CA ASN A 336 14.75 -30.12 18.55
C ASN A 336 13.93 -29.35 17.49
N SER A 337 13.77 -28.04 17.65
CA SER A 337 13.10 -27.18 16.67
C SER A 337 14.06 -26.66 15.60
N THR A 338 13.47 -26.07 14.55
CA THR A 338 14.23 -25.35 13.52
C THR A 338 14.95 -24.12 14.10
N ALA A 339 14.40 -23.51 15.17
CA ALA A 339 15.01 -22.41 15.92
C ALA A 339 16.32 -22.83 16.59
N GLU A 340 16.35 -24.02 17.23
CA GLU A 340 17.56 -24.58 17.80
C GLU A 340 18.62 -24.89 16.75
N ILE A 341 18.21 -25.50 15.62
CA ILE A 341 19.12 -25.81 14.50
C ILE A 341 19.73 -24.52 13.94
N TYR A 342 18.92 -23.47 13.75
CA TYR A 342 19.40 -22.17 13.28
C TYR A 342 20.39 -21.54 14.28
N ALA A 343 20.05 -21.55 15.58
CA ALA A 343 20.88 -21.00 16.64
C ALA A 343 22.25 -21.69 16.68
N GLN A 344 22.29 -23.02 16.64
CA GLN A 344 23.52 -23.81 16.61
C GLN A 344 24.35 -23.53 15.36
N LYS A 345 23.70 -23.41 14.17
CA LYS A 345 24.40 -23.19 12.91
C LYS A 345 25.15 -21.85 12.88
N TYR A 346 24.56 -20.80 13.45
CA TYR A 346 25.09 -19.44 13.40
C TYR A 346 25.66 -18.93 14.74
N ASP A 347 25.96 -19.86 15.66
CA ASP A 347 26.55 -19.57 16.98
C ASP A 347 25.74 -18.51 17.77
N ARG A 348 24.40 -18.71 17.81
CA ARG A 348 23.48 -17.92 18.63
C ARG A 348 23.20 -18.65 19.94
N GLN A 349 23.02 -17.89 21.03
CA GLN A 349 22.57 -18.48 22.26
C GLN A 349 21.16 -19.07 22.07
N PHE A 350 20.94 -20.31 22.49
CA PHE A 350 19.63 -20.96 22.47
C PHE A 350 19.16 -21.28 23.88
N ARG A 351 17.88 -21.00 24.15
CA ARG A 351 17.23 -21.31 25.40
C ARG A 351 15.94 -22.10 25.13
N PRO A 352 15.88 -23.38 25.58
CA PRO A 352 14.70 -24.20 25.34
C PRO A 352 13.50 -23.73 26.17
N ILE A 353 12.34 -23.65 25.53
CA ILE A 353 11.05 -23.42 26.17
C ILE A 353 10.51 -24.78 26.65
N ASP A 354 10.22 -24.87 27.96
CA ASP A 354 9.63 -26.06 28.56
C ASP A 354 8.09 -25.97 28.47
N ARG A 355 7.46 -26.88 27.72
CA ARG A 355 6.01 -26.94 27.59
C ARG A 355 5.26 -27.09 28.92
N GLN A 356 5.88 -27.69 29.92
CA GLN A 356 5.25 -27.88 31.24
C GLN A 356 5.33 -26.64 32.14
N ARG A 357 6.25 -25.72 31.82
CA ARG A 357 6.41 -24.46 32.55
C ARG A 357 5.79 -23.26 31.81
N GLY A 358 5.38 -23.46 30.57
CA GLY A 358 4.93 -22.38 29.70
C GLY A 358 3.42 -22.15 29.71
N ASP A 359 2.61 -23.15 30.05
CA ASP A 359 1.17 -23.05 30.20
C ASP A 359 0.83 -22.40 31.57
N MET A 360 0.90 -21.07 31.59
CA MET A 360 0.76 -20.28 32.82
C MET A 360 -0.70 -19.99 33.19
N ASP A 361 -1.60 -20.02 32.22
CA ASP A 361 -3.04 -19.87 32.46
C ASP A 361 -3.76 -21.21 32.61
N GLY A 362 -3.09 -22.33 32.32
CA GLY A 362 -3.57 -23.69 32.56
C GLY A 362 -4.60 -24.16 31.57
N ASP A 363 -4.69 -23.53 30.38
CA ASP A 363 -5.68 -23.89 29.36
C ASP A 363 -5.24 -25.08 28.50
N GLY A 364 -3.98 -25.52 28.64
CA GLY A 364 -3.40 -26.65 27.89
C GLY A 364 -2.82 -26.29 26.54
N SER A 365 -2.84 -25.01 26.17
CA SER A 365 -2.20 -24.44 24.99
C SER A 365 -0.95 -23.67 25.40
N LEU A 366 -0.05 -23.44 24.48
CA LEU A 366 1.04 -22.47 24.66
C LEU A 366 0.82 -21.37 23.63
N ASP A 367 0.37 -20.24 24.11
CA ASP A 367 0.16 -19.07 23.28
C ASP A 367 0.71 -17.80 23.93
N THR A 368 0.40 -16.62 23.39
CA THR A 368 0.94 -15.36 23.90
C THR A 368 0.37 -14.97 25.25
N SER A 369 -0.80 -15.51 25.68
CA SER A 369 -1.34 -15.27 27.01
C SER A 369 -0.46 -15.87 28.10
N ASP A 370 0.11 -17.06 27.89
CA ASP A 370 1.08 -17.67 28.79
C ASP A 370 2.37 -16.88 28.88
N LEU A 371 2.83 -16.37 27.75
CA LEU A 371 4.06 -15.56 27.69
C LEU A 371 3.91 -14.20 28.37
N PHE A 372 2.73 -13.59 28.32
CA PHE A 372 2.44 -12.40 29.12
C PHE A 372 2.61 -12.67 30.62
N LEU A 373 2.14 -13.81 31.10
CA LEU A 373 2.29 -14.21 32.50
C LEU A 373 3.75 -14.54 32.86
N LEU A 374 4.52 -15.14 31.95
CA LEU A 374 5.96 -15.42 32.12
C LEU A 374 6.83 -14.16 32.13
N LEU A 375 6.35 -13.04 31.60
CA LEU A 375 7.10 -11.77 31.52
C LEU A 375 6.93 -10.88 32.75
N TYR A 376 5.91 -11.15 33.58
CA TYR A 376 5.64 -10.43 34.83
C TYR A 376 6.16 -11.15 36.09
N LEU A 377 6.80 -12.32 35.95
CA LEU A 377 7.51 -13.06 36.97
C LEU A 377 9.03 -12.98 36.75
#